data_2298ecb7dbf0242c0ba7f8b009c0ae24
#
_entry.id   2298ecb7dbf0242c0ba7f8b009c0ae24
#
_cell.length_a   1.000
_cell.length_b   1.000
_cell.length_c   1.000
_cell.angle_alpha   90.00
_cell.angle_beta   90.00
_cell.angle_gamma   90.00
#
_symmetry.space_group_name_H-M   'P 1'
#
loop_
_entity.id
_entity.type
_entity.pdbx_description
1 polymer ?
#
loop_
_entity_poly.entity_id
_entity_poly.type
_entity_poly.pdbx_seq_one_letter_code
_entity_poly.pdbx_strand_id
1 'polypeptide(L)'
;GIHLNRRNSQIPENFQGSISRSCHSFEEVTESLDNTSPDFPKGPKPTFDYVFLSPIFDSISKKGYKHTFSNRDLEDAGNSGIINEKVIALGGIIPQFIPQLRAWNFGGAAFLGDVWNRRHEYNWKEYLTDIRQRLTPRGAKNTLNGSNVW
;
A
#
# COMPACT_ATOMS: atom_id res chain seq x y z
N GLY A 1 -2.74 -0.04 15.94
CA GLY A 1 -2.96 1.00 14.94
C GLY A 1 -4.42 1.20 14.60
N ILE A 2 -4.74 2.33 13.98
CA ILE A 2 -6.06 2.62 13.41
C ILE A 2 -5.93 2.90 11.91
N HIS A 3 -7.02 2.60 11.19
CA HIS A 3 -7.11 2.89 9.77
C HIS A 3 -8.26 3.86 9.50
N LEU A 4 -7.95 5.01 8.91
CA LEU A 4 -8.92 6.04 8.56
C LEU A 4 -9.40 5.89 7.11
N ASN A 5 -10.68 6.13 6.91
CA ASN A 5 -11.32 6.15 5.60
C ASN A 5 -12.49 7.16 5.61
N ARG A 6 -13.20 7.30 4.48
CA ARG A 6 -14.34 8.26 4.39
C ARG A 6 -15.44 8.04 5.42
N ARG A 7 -15.64 6.81 5.93
CA ARG A 7 -16.66 6.47 6.94
C ARG A 7 -16.16 6.62 8.36
N ASN A 8 -14.85 6.51 8.55
CA ASN A 8 -14.19 6.60 9.85
C ASN A 8 -12.96 7.50 9.71
N SER A 9 -13.15 8.81 9.91
CA SER A 9 -12.13 9.84 9.71
C SER A 9 -11.63 10.45 11.01
N GLN A 10 -12.15 10.02 12.18
CA GLN A 10 -11.80 10.59 13.47
C GLN A 10 -10.72 9.75 14.17
N ILE A 11 -9.75 10.45 14.74
CA ILE A 11 -8.73 9.86 15.61
C ILE A 11 -9.22 10.00 17.04
N PRO A 12 -9.26 8.92 17.85
CA PRO A 12 -9.60 9.00 19.26
C PRO A 12 -8.64 9.94 20.01
N GLU A 13 -9.16 10.67 20.99
CA GLU A 13 -8.33 11.50 21.85
C GLU A 13 -7.23 10.68 22.52
N ASN A 14 -6.02 11.23 22.59
CA ASN A 14 -4.83 10.59 23.19
C ASN A 14 -4.40 9.26 22.55
N PHE A 15 -4.76 9.00 21.28
CA PHE A 15 -4.31 7.81 20.57
C PHE A 15 -2.79 7.84 20.34
N GLN A 16 -2.08 6.77 20.77
CA GLN A 16 -0.62 6.66 20.69
C GLN A 16 -0.13 5.59 19.69
N GLY A 17 -1.05 4.98 18.95
CA GLY A 17 -0.71 3.92 17.98
C GLY A 17 -0.44 4.45 16.59
N SER A 18 -0.07 3.56 15.67
CA SER A 18 0.11 3.88 14.27
C SER A 18 -1.21 4.27 13.59
N ILE A 19 -1.13 5.23 12.67
CA ILE A 19 -2.27 5.76 11.95
C ILE A 19 -2.04 5.56 10.45
N SER A 20 -3.00 4.93 9.80
CA SER A 20 -3.00 4.76 8.34
C SER A 20 -4.30 5.26 7.72
N ARG A 21 -4.28 5.46 6.40
CA ARG A 21 -5.42 5.98 5.67
C ARG A 21 -5.54 5.38 4.27
N SER A 22 -6.78 5.27 3.74
CA SER A 22 -7.04 4.98 2.33
C SER A 22 -6.99 6.25 1.50
N CYS A 23 -6.25 6.19 0.38
CA CYS A 23 -6.14 7.21 -0.65
C CYS A 23 -6.59 6.64 -2.00
N HIS A 24 -7.22 7.48 -2.81
CA HIS A 24 -7.77 7.11 -4.12
C HIS A 24 -7.23 7.98 -5.26
N SER A 25 -6.33 8.92 -4.96
CA SER A 25 -5.61 9.75 -5.93
C SER A 25 -4.20 10.08 -5.41
N PHE A 26 -3.34 10.59 -6.30
CA PHE A 26 -1.99 11.03 -5.92
C PHE A 26 -2.02 12.28 -5.05
N GLU A 27 -3.01 13.16 -5.27
CA GLU A 27 -3.24 14.34 -4.44
C GLU A 27 -3.53 13.92 -2.99
N GLU A 28 -4.43 12.94 -2.79
CA GLU A 28 -4.74 12.42 -1.45
C GLU A 28 -3.50 11.80 -0.78
N VAL A 29 -2.59 11.14 -1.53
CA VAL A 29 -1.32 10.62 -1.02
C VAL A 29 -0.43 11.76 -0.57
N THR A 30 -0.20 12.75 -1.44
CA THR A 30 0.64 13.90 -1.16
C THR A 30 0.12 14.68 0.04
N GLU A 31 -1.16 15.02 0.07
CA GLU A 31 -1.80 15.69 1.20
C GLU A 31 -1.68 14.92 2.51
N SER A 32 -1.72 13.58 2.46
CA SER A 32 -1.63 12.74 3.66
C SER A 32 -0.21 12.66 4.22
N LEU A 33 0.79 12.59 3.36
CA LEU A 33 2.19 12.41 3.74
C LEU A 33 2.95 13.73 3.88
N ASP A 34 2.46 14.82 3.25
CA ASP A 34 3.05 16.15 3.39
C ASP A 34 2.66 16.78 4.74
N ASN A 35 3.64 16.92 5.62
CA ASN A 35 3.46 17.55 6.93
C ASN A 35 3.43 19.10 6.87
N THR A 36 3.63 19.70 5.68
CA THR A 36 3.76 21.17 5.52
C THR A 36 2.47 21.86 5.09
N SER A 37 1.42 21.10 4.72
CA SER A 37 0.15 21.70 4.27
C SER A 37 -0.56 22.46 5.39
N PRO A 38 -0.81 23.78 5.25
CA PRO A 38 -1.39 24.61 6.29
C PRO A 38 -2.89 24.44 6.52
N ASP A 39 -3.58 23.70 5.64
CA ASP A 39 -5.05 23.72 5.56
C ASP A 39 -5.75 22.53 6.25
N PHE A 40 -5.43 22.27 7.53
CA PHE A 40 -6.32 21.47 8.35
C PHE A 40 -7.23 22.39 9.17
N PRO A 41 -8.55 22.41 8.91
CA PRO A 41 -9.44 23.45 9.47
C PRO A 41 -9.66 23.38 10.98
N LYS A 42 -9.19 22.38 11.70
CA LYS A 42 -9.36 22.26 13.16
C LYS A 42 -8.28 21.38 13.80
N GLY A 43 -7.10 21.93 14.08
CA GLY A 43 -6.07 21.26 14.90
C GLY A 43 -4.85 20.76 14.11
N PRO A 44 -3.85 20.21 14.80
CA PRO A 44 -2.66 19.68 14.15
C PRO A 44 -3.05 18.53 13.21
N LYS A 45 -2.53 18.58 11.97
CA LYS A 45 -2.72 17.54 10.97
C LYS A 45 -2.21 16.20 11.52
N PRO A 46 -2.98 15.10 11.45
CA PRO A 46 -2.48 13.80 11.85
C PRO A 46 -1.32 13.38 10.94
N THR A 47 -0.22 12.95 11.53
CA THR A 47 0.88 12.33 10.79
C THR A 47 0.50 10.87 10.52
N PHE A 48 0.40 10.50 9.24
CA PHE A 48 0.17 9.12 8.87
C PHE A 48 1.50 8.37 8.79
N ASP A 49 1.56 7.19 9.39
CA ASP A 49 2.73 6.31 9.31
C ASP A 49 2.86 5.73 7.91
N TYR A 50 1.71 5.39 7.29
CA TYR A 50 1.62 4.94 5.91
C TYR A 50 0.20 5.15 5.36
N VAL A 51 0.08 5.09 4.04
CA VAL A 51 -1.20 5.19 3.33
C VAL A 51 -1.40 4.02 2.38
N PHE A 52 -2.65 3.66 2.12
CA PHE A 52 -2.99 2.72 1.06
C PHE A 52 -3.44 3.50 -0.17
N LEU A 53 -2.81 3.28 -1.32
CA LEU A 53 -3.28 3.79 -2.61
C LEU A 53 -4.07 2.70 -3.33
N SER A 54 -5.31 3.00 -3.72
CA SER A 54 -6.22 2.02 -4.34
C SER A 54 -7.26 2.66 -5.26
N PRO A 55 -7.76 1.91 -6.27
CA PRO A 55 -7.33 0.58 -6.71
C PRO A 55 -6.14 0.66 -7.69
N ILE A 56 -5.11 -0.17 -7.49
CA ILE A 56 -3.94 -0.20 -8.39
C ILE A 56 -4.23 -1.05 -9.64
N PHE A 57 -4.86 -2.21 -9.47
CA PHE A 57 -5.30 -3.08 -10.55
C PHE A 57 -6.79 -3.34 -10.47
N ASP A 58 -7.36 -3.91 -11.54
CA ASP A 58 -8.77 -4.30 -11.57
C ASP A 58 -9.11 -5.27 -10.43
N SER A 59 -10.26 -5.06 -9.82
CA SER A 59 -10.66 -5.87 -8.68
C SER A 59 -10.88 -7.33 -9.07
N ILE A 60 -10.22 -8.25 -8.36
CA ILE A 60 -10.41 -9.70 -8.52
C ILE A 60 -11.78 -10.14 -7.96
N SER A 61 -12.30 -9.44 -6.95
CA SER A 61 -13.51 -9.84 -6.21
C SER A 61 -14.75 -9.04 -6.54
N LYS A 62 -14.62 -7.85 -7.16
CA LYS A 62 -15.74 -6.98 -7.48
C LYS A 62 -15.81 -6.75 -8.99
N LYS A 63 -16.79 -7.37 -9.67
CA LYS A 63 -17.03 -7.13 -11.10
C LYS A 63 -17.29 -5.64 -11.36
N GLY A 64 -16.56 -5.05 -12.34
CA GLY A 64 -16.75 -3.67 -12.78
C GLY A 64 -15.94 -2.61 -12.00
N TYR A 65 -15.16 -2.98 -11.01
CA TYR A 65 -14.26 -2.05 -10.32
C TYR A 65 -12.92 -2.02 -11.06
N LYS A 66 -12.75 -1.01 -11.93
CA LYS A 66 -11.56 -0.83 -12.76
C LYS A 66 -10.48 -0.07 -12.00
N HIS A 67 -9.22 -0.33 -12.36
CA HIS A 67 -8.09 0.49 -11.91
C HIS A 67 -8.26 1.96 -12.33
N THR A 68 -7.74 2.87 -11.51
CA THR A 68 -7.84 4.32 -11.74
C THR A 68 -6.58 4.87 -12.41
N PHE A 69 -5.44 4.20 -12.21
CA PHE A 69 -4.12 4.67 -12.63
C PHE A 69 -3.61 3.86 -13.82
N SER A 70 -3.06 4.52 -14.85
CA SER A 70 -2.30 3.83 -15.88
C SER A 70 -0.92 3.41 -15.35
N ASN A 71 -0.28 2.43 -16.00
CA ASN A 71 1.08 2.02 -15.65
C ASN A 71 2.07 3.21 -15.71
N ARG A 72 1.86 4.12 -16.66
CA ARG A 72 2.69 5.31 -16.81
C ARG A 72 2.49 6.28 -15.65
N ASP A 73 1.25 6.51 -15.21
CA ASP A 73 0.97 7.37 -14.06
C ASP A 73 1.65 6.85 -12.79
N LEU A 74 1.63 5.52 -12.58
CA LEU A 74 2.27 4.87 -11.44
C LEU A 74 3.80 4.96 -11.51
N GLU A 75 4.38 4.81 -12.69
CA GLU A 75 5.82 4.96 -12.93
C GLU A 75 6.27 6.41 -12.68
N ASP A 76 5.56 7.38 -13.24
CA ASP A 76 5.83 8.81 -13.08
C ASP A 76 5.67 9.23 -11.61
N ALA A 77 4.66 8.73 -10.89
CA ALA A 77 4.46 8.96 -9.47
C ALA A 77 5.58 8.34 -8.61
N GLY A 78 6.09 7.17 -8.99
CA GLY A 78 7.25 6.55 -8.34
C GLY A 78 8.53 7.35 -8.56
N ASN A 79 8.76 7.82 -9.79
CA ASN A 79 9.94 8.61 -10.15
C ASN A 79 9.92 10.01 -9.50
N SER A 80 8.75 10.60 -9.30
CA SER A 80 8.59 11.90 -8.62
C SER A 80 8.58 11.80 -7.09
N GLY A 81 8.59 10.60 -6.51
CA GLY A 81 8.59 10.38 -5.06
C GLY A 81 7.22 10.49 -4.39
N ILE A 82 6.13 10.66 -5.16
CA ILE A 82 4.76 10.58 -4.63
C ILE A 82 4.51 9.18 -4.09
N ILE A 83 4.87 8.14 -4.87
CA ILE A 83 4.91 6.76 -4.38
C ILE A 83 6.30 6.54 -3.76
N ASN A 84 6.32 6.14 -2.49
CA ASN A 84 7.53 5.93 -1.69
C ASN A 84 7.30 4.82 -0.65
N GLU A 85 8.24 4.62 0.29
CA GLU A 85 8.20 3.57 1.30
C GLU A 85 6.98 3.62 2.24
N LYS A 86 6.26 4.73 2.29
CA LYS A 86 5.03 4.87 3.09
C LYS A 86 3.75 4.59 2.30
N VAL A 87 3.84 4.32 1.01
CA VAL A 87 2.67 4.07 0.16
C VAL A 87 2.51 2.58 -0.09
N ILE A 88 1.41 2.01 0.37
CA ILE A 88 1.08 0.59 0.24
C ILE A 88 0.09 0.39 -0.90
N ALA A 89 0.44 -0.45 -1.85
CA ALA A 89 -0.44 -0.80 -2.97
C ALA A 89 -1.61 -1.67 -2.50
N LEU A 90 -2.84 -1.31 -2.89
CA LEU A 90 -4.05 -2.06 -2.59
C LEU A 90 -4.96 -2.12 -3.84
N GLY A 91 -5.71 -3.22 -3.97
CA GLY A 91 -6.67 -3.44 -5.05
C GLY A 91 -6.09 -4.24 -6.21
N GLY A 92 -6.68 -5.44 -6.44
CA GLY A 92 -6.27 -6.35 -7.52
C GLY A 92 -4.88 -6.97 -7.37
N ILE A 93 -4.25 -6.87 -6.21
CA ILE A 93 -2.88 -7.32 -5.99
C ILE A 93 -2.80 -8.84 -5.93
N ILE A 94 -1.87 -9.40 -6.71
CA ILE A 94 -1.46 -10.81 -6.70
C ILE A 94 0.07 -10.90 -6.58
N PRO A 95 0.65 -12.02 -6.13
CA PRO A 95 2.10 -12.14 -5.93
C PRO A 95 2.94 -11.83 -7.17
N GLN A 96 2.41 -12.09 -8.36
CA GLN A 96 3.09 -11.84 -9.64
C GLN A 96 3.38 -10.35 -9.89
N PHE A 97 2.62 -9.43 -9.28
CA PHE A 97 2.81 -8.00 -9.43
C PHE A 97 3.88 -7.40 -8.50
N ILE A 98 4.40 -8.16 -7.54
CA ILE A 98 5.42 -7.67 -6.59
C ILE A 98 6.62 -7.01 -7.29
N PRO A 99 7.25 -7.60 -8.34
CA PRO A 99 8.37 -6.96 -9.01
C PRO A 99 8.02 -5.61 -9.64
N GLN A 100 6.82 -5.48 -10.19
CA GLN A 100 6.34 -4.24 -10.81
C GLN A 100 6.05 -3.17 -9.76
N LEU A 101 5.39 -3.54 -8.64
CA LEU A 101 5.14 -2.60 -7.54
C LEU A 101 6.44 -2.04 -6.95
N ARG A 102 7.47 -2.87 -6.84
CA ARG A 102 8.80 -2.43 -6.41
C ARG A 102 9.45 -1.47 -7.41
N ALA A 103 9.32 -1.73 -8.71
CA ALA A 103 9.81 -0.83 -9.75
C ALA A 103 9.14 0.55 -9.71
N TRP A 104 7.90 0.61 -9.25
CA TRP A 104 7.15 1.85 -9.01
C TRP A 104 7.36 2.45 -7.60
N ASN A 105 8.32 1.96 -6.82
CA ASN A 105 8.70 2.46 -5.50
C ASN A 105 7.62 2.34 -4.41
N PHE A 106 6.64 1.44 -4.56
CA PHE A 106 5.72 1.16 -3.46
C PHE A 106 6.47 0.60 -2.24
N GLY A 107 6.13 1.08 -1.04
CA GLY A 107 6.66 0.60 0.23
C GLY A 107 6.08 -0.75 0.66
N GLY A 108 4.97 -1.21 0.08
CA GLY A 108 4.36 -2.49 0.39
C GLY A 108 3.19 -2.84 -0.52
N ALA A 109 2.62 -4.03 -0.29
CA ALA A 109 1.46 -4.51 -1.00
C ALA A 109 0.48 -5.23 -0.07
N ALA A 110 -0.82 -4.96 -0.22
CA ALA A 110 -1.88 -5.60 0.54
C ALA A 110 -2.66 -6.59 -0.32
N PHE A 111 -2.64 -7.85 0.07
CA PHE A 111 -3.33 -8.95 -0.59
C PHE A 111 -4.67 -9.21 0.11
N LEU A 112 -5.76 -8.94 -0.57
CA LEU A 112 -7.10 -9.20 -0.02
C LEU A 112 -7.89 -10.18 -0.90
N GLY A 113 -8.21 -9.78 -2.13
CA GLY A 113 -9.06 -10.58 -3.02
C GLY A 113 -8.41 -11.92 -3.42
N ASP A 114 -7.13 -11.94 -3.70
CA ASP A 114 -6.41 -13.17 -4.06
C ASP A 114 -6.39 -14.16 -2.91
N VAL A 115 -6.05 -13.72 -1.70
CA VAL A 115 -6.06 -14.53 -0.48
C VAL A 115 -7.46 -15.07 -0.19
N TRP A 116 -8.47 -14.18 -0.22
CA TRP A 116 -9.83 -14.55 0.19
C TRP A 116 -10.54 -15.47 -0.79
N ASN A 117 -10.40 -15.21 -2.10
CA ASN A 117 -11.06 -16.04 -3.12
C ASN A 117 -10.47 -17.44 -3.22
N ARG A 118 -9.17 -17.58 -2.95
CA ARG A 118 -8.47 -18.87 -3.05
C ARG A 118 -8.18 -19.53 -1.70
N ARG A 119 -8.80 -19.04 -0.62
CA ARG A 119 -8.55 -19.56 0.75
C ARG A 119 -8.70 -21.06 0.94
N HIS A 120 -9.44 -21.74 0.06
CA HIS A 120 -9.64 -23.18 0.09
C HIS A 120 -8.72 -23.96 -0.88
N GLU A 121 -8.05 -23.28 -1.79
CA GLU A 121 -7.23 -23.85 -2.85
C GLU A 121 -5.75 -23.88 -2.48
N TYR A 122 -5.31 -23.02 -1.56
CA TYR A 122 -3.90 -22.83 -1.28
C TYR A 122 -3.37 -23.73 -0.16
N ASN A 123 -2.22 -24.33 -0.46
CA ASN A 123 -1.25 -24.62 0.58
C ASN A 123 -0.62 -23.27 1.03
N TRP A 124 -1.07 -22.73 2.16
CA TRP A 124 -0.63 -21.44 2.66
C TRP A 124 0.88 -21.33 2.83
N LYS A 125 1.56 -22.43 3.14
CA LYS A 125 3.03 -22.45 3.26
C LYS A 125 3.70 -22.19 1.91
N GLU A 126 3.20 -22.79 0.83
CA GLU A 126 3.71 -22.55 -0.52
C GLU A 126 3.41 -21.14 -1.00
N TYR A 127 2.22 -20.65 -0.76
CA TYR A 127 1.81 -19.28 -1.09
C TYR A 127 2.69 -18.22 -0.42
N LEU A 128 2.90 -18.34 0.89
CA LEU A 128 3.76 -17.41 1.63
C LEU A 128 5.23 -17.54 1.20
N THR A 129 5.67 -18.74 0.84
CA THR A 129 7.01 -18.98 0.30
C THR A 129 7.20 -18.31 -1.06
N ASP A 130 6.21 -18.37 -1.97
CA ASP A 130 6.25 -17.68 -3.26
C ASP A 130 6.32 -16.16 -3.07
N ILE A 131 5.47 -15.58 -2.21
CA ILE A 131 5.54 -14.16 -1.87
C ILE A 131 6.94 -13.81 -1.37
N ARG A 132 7.48 -14.55 -0.41
CA ARG A 132 8.81 -14.28 0.16
C ARG A 132 9.91 -14.33 -0.89
N GLN A 133 9.88 -15.30 -1.80
CA GLN A 133 10.85 -15.40 -2.89
C GLN A 133 10.79 -14.20 -3.83
N ARG A 134 9.60 -13.68 -4.13
CA ARG A 134 9.43 -12.49 -4.98
C ARG A 134 9.87 -11.19 -4.29
N LEU A 135 9.79 -11.16 -2.97
CA LEU A 135 10.27 -10.03 -2.16
C LEU A 135 11.80 -10.00 -2.06
N THR A 136 12.47 -11.15 -2.14
CA THR A 136 13.94 -11.21 -2.05
C THR A 136 14.56 -10.79 -3.39
N PRO A 137 15.46 -9.78 -3.45
CA PRO A 137 16.17 -9.44 -4.67
C PRO A 137 16.97 -10.63 -5.20
N ARG A 138 16.95 -10.87 -6.52
CA ARG A 138 17.82 -11.88 -7.13
C ARG A 138 19.28 -11.49 -6.86
N GLY A 139 19.98 -12.29 -6.05
CA GLY A 139 21.39 -12.08 -5.69
C GLY A 139 21.66 -11.61 -4.25
N ALA A 140 20.65 -11.34 -3.44
CA ALA A 140 20.85 -11.10 -2.01
C ALA A 140 21.11 -12.43 -1.30
N LYS A 141 22.37 -12.66 -0.86
CA LYS A 141 22.67 -13.71 0.12
C LYS A 141 21.84 -13.43 1.37
N ASN A 142 21.20 -14.47 1.93
CA ASN A 142 20.45 -14.44 3.18
C ASN A 142 21.30 -13.85 4.33
N THR A 143 21.32 -12.56 4.48
CA THR A 143 21.74 -11.90 5.71
C THR A 143 20.46 -11.57 6.47
N LEU A 144 20.14 -12.44 7.42
CA LEU A 144 19.16 -12.20 8.47
C LEU A 144 19.71 -11.10 9.39
N ASN A 145 19.56 -9.85 9.04
CA ASN A 145 19.66 -8.72 9.95
C ASN A 145 18.48 -7.79 9.66
N GLY A 146 17.61 -7.71 10.68
CA GLY A 146 16.39 -6.93 10.62
C GLY A 146 16.69 -5.45 10.43
N SER A 147 16.11 -4.92 9.40
CA SER A 147 15.62 -3.58 9.11
C SER A 147 15.59 -3.37 7.59
N ASN A 148 14.76 -4.15 6.90
CA ASN A 148 14.28 -3.77 5.59
C ASN A 148 12.77 -3.98 5.57
N VAL A 149 12.04 -2.90 5.47
CA VAL A 149 10.64 -2.86 5.06
C VAL A 149 10.63 -3.42 3.64
N TRP A 150 10.12 -4.59 3.46
CA TRP A 150 9.94 -5.60 2.43
C TRP A 150 10.52 -6.94 2.82
#